data_9c5d3737545eb3f5087af1de8dfa8d5a
#
_entry.id   9c5d3737545eb3f5087af1de8dfa8d5a
#
_cell.length_a   1.000
_cell.length_b   1.000
_cell.length_c   1.000
_cell.angle_alpha   90.00
_cell.angle_beta   90.00
_cell.angle_gamma   90.00
#
_symmetry.space_group_name_H-M   'P 1'
#
loop_
_entity.id
_entity.type
_entity.pdbx_description
1 polymer ?
#
loop_
_entity_poly.entity_id
_entity_poly.type
_entity_poly.pdbx_seq_one_letter_code
_entity_poly.pdbx_strand_id
1 'polypeptide(L)'
;NHVPVHMVVGTSVGSLVGSLYAYGYPVFDLQRIAMGLERGELVDLTVPDNGFVKGEKLEAYVNRMIRGTTMENLRVPFYAVATDIGSGEEMVFGKGNTGSAVRASCSIPGVFRPVRIGDRTYVDGGVVSPVAVDAARRLGADVVIAVDISGGVSGSIPDSTLDTIFQSIN
;
A
#
# COMPACT_ATOMS: atom_id res chain seq x y z
N ASN A 1 -25.35 7.56 -7.12
CA ASN A 1 -24.94 8.73 -6.33
C ASN A 1 -23.42 8.85 -6.45
N HIS A 2 -22.95 9.91 -7.09
CA HIS A 2 -21.52 10.17 -7.20
C HIS A 2 -21.08 11.03 -6.00
N VAL A 3 -20.31 10.43 -5.08
CA VAL A 3 -19.63 11.19 -4.03
C VAL A 3 -18.27 11.63 -4.61
N PRO A 4 -17.99 12.94 -4.68
CA PRO A 4 -16.70 13.40 -5.18
C PRO A 4 -15.59 13.02 -4.20
N VAL A 5 -14.52 12.40 -4.71
CA VAL A 5 -13.33 12.05 -3.94
C VAL A 5 -12.24 13.10 -4.21
N HIS A 6 -11.86 13.85 -3.18
CA HIS A 6 -10.89 14.94 -3.29
C HIS A 6 -9.46 14.49 -2.97
N MET A 7 -9.29 13.41 -2.23
CA MET A 7 -8.00 12.76 -1.98
C MET A 7 -8.19 11.28 -1.65
N VAL A 8 -7.15 10.51 -1.84
CA VAL A 8 -7.06 9.11 -1.45
C VAL A 8 -5.83 8.94 -0.56
N VAL A 9 -6.01 8.31 0.60
CA VAL A 9 -4.92 7.92 1.50
C VAL A 9 -4.99 6.42 1.66
N GLY A 10 -3.92 5.72 1.31
CA GLY A 10 -3.89 4.27 1.31
C GLY A 10 -2.74 3.68 2.11
N THR A 11 -3.02 2.62 2.85
CA THR A 11 -2.04 1.79 3.55
C THR A 11 -1.99 0.42 2.89
N SER A 12 -0.79 -0.11 2.65
CA SER A 12 -0.57 -1.47 2.12
C SER A 12 -1.35 -1.69 0.80
N VAL A 13 -2.17 -2.74 0.68
CA VAL A 13 -2.99 -2.99 -0.50
C VAL A 13 -3.92 -1.80 -0.82
N GLY A 14 -4.34 -1.03 0.18
CA GLY A 14 -5.08 0.21 -0.02
C GLY A 14 -4.28 1.27 -0.78
N SER A 15 -2.96 1.32 -0.62
CA SER A 15 -2.09 2.19 -1.41
C SER A 15 -1.98 1.73 -2.86
N LEU A 16 -1.92 0.41 -3.11
CA LEU A 16 -1.91 -0.15 -4.47
C LEU A 16 -3.19 0.24 -5.22
N VAL A 17 -4.35 -0.09 -4.66
CA VAL A 17 -5.65 0.22 -5.29
C VAL A 17 -5.87 1.73 -5.41
N GLY A 18 -5.52 2.48 -4.35
CA GLY A 18 -5.64 3.94 -4.31
C GLY A 18 -4.81 4.64 -5.39
N SER A 19 -3.60 4.16 -5.66
CA SER A 19 -2.72 4.71 -6.71
C SER A 19 -3.32 4.57 -8.12
N LEU A 20 -3.90 3.40 -8.41
CA LEU A 20 -4.56 3.13 -9.69
C LEU A 20 -5.84 3.98 -9.84
N TYR A 21 -6.63 4.08 -8.77
CA TYR A 21 -7.80 4.96 -8.75
C TYR A 21 -7.40 6.43 -8.98
N ALA A 22 -6.39 6.91 -8.26
CA ALA A 22 -5.90 8.28 -8.37
C ALA A 22 -5.31 8.61 -9.74
N TYR A 23 -4.76 7.62 -10.44
CA TYR A 23 -4.34 7.77 -11.84
C TYR A 23 -5.54 7.93 -12.79
N GLY A 24 -6.70 7.37 -12.45
CA GLY A 24 -7.95 7.51 -13.18
C GLY A 24 -8.51 6.23 -13.78
N TYR A 25 -8.13 5.05 -13.26
CA TYR A 25 -8.79 3.81 -13.63
C TYR A 25 -10.24 3.82 -13.18
N PRO A 26 -11.21 3.51 -14.06
CA PRO A 26 -12.61 3.32 -13.68
C PRO A 26 -12.76 2.15 -12.68
N VAL A 27 -13.77 2.22 -11.81
CA VAL A 27 -14.01 1.21 -10.77
C VAL A 27 -14.14 -0.21 -11.34
N PHE A 28 -14.81 -0.36 -12.49
CA PHE A 28 -14.94 -1.66 -13.16
C PHE A 28 -13.59 -2.22 -13.66
N ASP A 29 -12.69 -1.34 -14.10
CA ASP A 29 -11.35 -1.76 -14.51
C ASP A 29 -10.51 -2.16 -13.30
N LEU A 30 -10.62 -1.43 -12.17
CA LEU A 30 -9.97 -1.81 -10.92
C LEU A 30 -10.43 -3.21 -10.44
N GLN A 31 -11.73 -3.47 -10.50
CA GLN A 31 -12.29 -4.77 -10.15
C GLN A 31 -11.75 -5.88 -11.07
N ARG A 32 -11.72 -5.64 -12.39
CA ARG A 32 -11.18 -6.59 -13.38
C ARG A 32 -9.68 -6.84 -13.14
N ILE A 33 -8.91 -5.80 -12.87
CA ILE A 33 -7.48 -5.91 -12.52
C ILE A 33 -7.32 -6.77 -11.28
N ALA A 34 -8.07 -6.48 -10.20
CA ALA A 34 -7.99 -7.23 -8.95
C ALA A 34 -8.34 -8.73 -9.13
N MET A 35 -9.34 -9.05 -9.94
CA MET A 35 -9.74 -10.43 -10.21
C MET A 35 -8.77 -11.17 -11.14
N GLY A 36 -8.06 -10.45 -12.00
CA GLY A 36 -7.09 -11.02 -12.95
C GLY A 36 -5.65 -11.05 -12.42
N LEU A 37 -5.38 -10.50 -11.26
CA LEU A 37 -4.04 -10.46 -10.67
C LEU A 37 -3.58 -11.84 -10.22
N GLU A 38 -2.54 -12.36 -10.86
CA GLU A 38 -1.86 -13.56 -10.40
C GLU A 38 -0.80 -13.19 -9.35
N ARG A 39 -0.68 -14.00 -8.28
CA ARG A 39 0.31 -13.77 -7.21
C ARG A 39 1.73 -13.59 -7.76
N GLY A 40 2.09 -14.29 -8.83
CA GLY A 40 3.40 -14.20 -9.47
C GLY A 40 3.71 -12.85 -10.15
N GLU A 41 2.70 -12.02 -10.39
CA GLU A 41 2.90 -10.67 -10.96
C GLU A 41 3.32 -9.63 -9.92
N LEU A 42 2.93 -9.82 -8.65
CA LEU A 42 3.20 -8.89 -7.56
C LEU A 42 4.34 -9.33 -6.65
N VAL A 43 4.62 -10.62 -6.60
CA VAL A 43 5.57 -11.20 -5.65
C VAL A 43 6.80 -11.73 -6.37
N ASP A 44 7.97 -11.29 -5.96
CA ASP A 44 9.26 -11.80 -6.40
C ASP A 44 9.54 -13.15 -5.71
N LEU A 45 8.94 -14.24 -6.22
CA LEU A 45 9.22 -15.60 -5.76
C LEU A 45 10.59 -16.11 -6.27
N THR A 46 11.61 -15.29 -6.24
CA THR A 46 12.98 -15.79 -6.36
C THR A 46 13.39 -16.34 -5.01
N VAL A 47 14.08 -17.50 -5.07
CA VAL A 47 14.71 -18.16 -3.91
C VAL A 47 15.28 -17.08 -2.99
N PRO A 48 14.84 -17.01 -1.73
CA PRO A 48 15.14 -15.86 -0.90
C PRO A 48 16.63 -15.80 -0.60
N ASP A 49 17.28 -14.77 -1.09
CA ASP A 49 18.53 -14.32 -0.52
C ASP A 49 18.16 -13.78 0.88
N ASN A 50 18.38 -14.58 1.93
CA ASN A 50 17.97 -14.34 3.32
C ASN A 50 16.44 -14.33 3.63
N GLY A 51 15.59 -15.01 2.86
CA GLY A 51 14.19 -15.26 3.26
C GLY A 51 13.18 -14.17 2.98
N PHE A 52 13.57 -13.04 2.34
CA PHE A 52 12.66 -11.92 2.10
C PHE A 52 12.37 -11.68 0.62
N VAL A 53 11.11 -11.39 0.29
CA VAL A 53 10.69 -10.94 -1.04
C VAL A 53 11.16 -9.50 -1.27
N LYS A 54 11.74 -9.20 -2.45
CA LYS A 54 12.29 -7.85 -2.73
C LYS A 54 11.22 -6.78 -2.95
N GLY A 55 10.05 -7.15 -3.48
CA GLY A 55 8.96 -6.23 -3.80
C GLY A 55 9.21 -5.35 -5.02
N GLU A 56 10.27 -5.60 -5.79
CA GLU A 56 10.60 -4.83 -7.00
C GLU A 56 9.57 -5.04 -8.12
N LYS A 57 8.96 -6.23 -8.17
CA LYS A 57 7.85 -6.50 -9.10
C LYS A 57 6.62 -5.66 -8.81
N LEU A 58 6.27 -5.47 -7.55
CA LEU A 58 5.16 -4.61 -7.17
C LEU A 58 5.42 -3.16 -7.62
N GLU A 59 6.61 -2.64 -7.36
CA GLU A 59 7.02 -1.30 -7.81
C GLU A 59 6.94 -1.18 -9.33
N ALA A 60 7.52 -2.14 -10.06
CA ALA A 60 7.49 -2.16 -11.52
C ALA A 60 6.06 -2.29 -12.06
N TYR A 61 5.23 -3.12 -11.42
CA TYR A 61 3.82 -3.29 -11.77
C TYR A 61 3.06 -1.97 -11.66
N VAL A 62 3.15 -1.30 -10.51
CA VAL A 62 2.48 0.00 -10.30
C VAL A 62 2.97 1.01 -11.33
N ASN A 63 4.29 1.17 -11.48
CA ASN A 63 4.84 2.14 -12.44
C ASN A 63 4.42 1.85 -13.88
N ARG A 64 4.32 0.59 -14.28
CA ARG A 64 3.79 0.19 -15.60
C ARG A 64 2.33 0.58 -15.76
N MET A 65 1.48 0.28 -14.76
CA MET A 65 0.05 0.57 -14.80
C MET A 65 -0.26 2.06 -14.90
N ILE A 66 0.49 2.88 -14.19
CA ILE A 66 0.32 4.35 -14.19
C ILE A 66 1.29 5.07 -15.13
N ARG A 67 2.00 4.33 -16.01
CA ARG A 67 2.94 4.87 -17.01
C ARG A 67 4.03 5.75 -16.39
N GLY A 68 4.52 5.38 -15.20
CA GLY A 68 5.56 6.12 -14.48
C GLY A 68 5.13 7.47 -13.93
N THR A 69 3.83 7.75 -13.86
CA THR A 69 3.31 9.02 -13.31
C THR A 69 3.71 9.15 -11.83
N THR A 70 4.31 10.28 -11.48
CA THR A 70 4.67 10.58 -10.09
C THR A 70 3.44 10.97 -9.27
N MET A 71 3.52 10.83 -7.94
CA MET A 71 2.37 11.02 -7.03
C MET A 71 1.72 12.39 -7.18
N GLU A 72 2.51 13.44 -7.28
CA GLU A 72 2.06 14.83 -7.44
C GLU A 72 1.38 15.11 -8.80
N ASN A 73 1.52 14.21 -9.77
CA ASN A 73 0.94 14.33 -11.10
C ASN A 73 -0.26 13.39 -11.33
N LEU A 74 -0.69 12.67 -10.30
CA LEU A 74 -1.91 11.87 -10.37
C LEU A 74 -3.15 12.77 -10.44
N ARG A 75 -4.23 12.28 -11.04
CA ARG A 75 -5.47 13.06 -11.25
C ARG A 75 -6.19 13.41 -9.96
N VAL A 76 -6.12 12.51 -8.98
CA VAL A 76 -6.64 12.74 -7.64
C VAL A 76 -5.44 12.79 -6.68
N PRO A 77 -5.34 13.76 -5.77
CA PRO A 77 -4.32 13.77 -4.73
C PRO A 77 -4.26 12.41 -4.03
N PHE A 78 -3.07 11.80 -4.04
CA PHE A 78 -2.86 10.46 -3.51
C PHE A 78 -1.71 10.46 -2.52
N TYR A 79 -1.91 9.72 -1.43
CA TYR A 79 -0.94 9.55 -0.37
C TYR A 79 -0.80 8.08 0.00
N ALA A 80 0.43 7.60 0.10
CA ALA A 80 0.75 6.26 0.55
C ALA A 80 1.35 6.32 1.95
N VAL A 81 0.84 5.49 2.86
CA VAL A 81 1.29 5.44 4.25
C VAL A 81 2.25 4.27 4.46
N ALA A 82 3.40 4.55 5.06
CA ALA A 82 4.39 3.58 5.47
C ALA A 82 4.85 3.85 6.90
N THR A 83 5.63 2.93 7.47
CA THR A 83 6.26 3.08 8.79
C THR A 83 7.75 3.28 8.62
N ASP A 84 8.30 4.36 9.18
CA ASP A 84 9.75 4.56 9.28
C ASP A 84 10.30 3.61 10.35
N ILE A 85 11.15 2.66 9.94
CA ILE A 85 11.69 1.65 10.87
C ILE A 85 12.66 2.24 11.89
N GLY A 86 13.27 3.39 11.59
CA GLY A 86 14.24 4.04 12.47
C GLY A 86 13.57 4.79 13.63
N SER A 87 12.44 5.45 13.37
CA SER A 87 11.69 6.22 14.37
C SER A 87 10.47 5.48 14.92
N GLY A 88 9.95 4.49 14.19
CA GLY A 88 8.65 3.86 14.48
C GLY A 88 7.44 4.75 14.16
N GLU A 89 7.65 5.84 13.44
CA GLU A 89 6.61 6.82 13.14
C GLU A 89 5.94 6.55 11.77
N GLU A 90 4.71 7.02 11.67
CA GLU A 90 3.99 7.05 10.39
C GLU A 90 4.66 8.02 9.41
N MET A 91 4.88 7.54 8.20
CA MET A 91 5.34 8.34 7.07
C MET A 91 4.27 8.38 5.99
N VAL A 92 3.91 9.60 5.57
CA VAL A 92 2.92 9.84 4.51
C VAL A 92 3.64 10.36 3.27
N PHE A 93 3.74 9.52 2.25
CA PHE A 93 4.27 9.91 0.95
C PHE A 93 3.20 10.60 0.11
N GLY A 94 3.53 11.71 -0.50
CA GLY A 94 2.65 12.46 -1.42
C GLY A 94 3.38 13.00 -2.64
N LYS A 95 4.67 12.66 -2.80
CA LYS A 95 5.53 13.12 -3.91
C LYS A 95 6.51 12.04 -4.33
N GLY A 96 6.99 12.14 -5.56
CA GLY A 96 8.00 11.26 -6.12
C GLY A 96 7.43 10.01 -6.79
N ASN A 97 8.24 8.95 -6.87
CA ASN A 97 7.86 7.73 -7.57
C ASN A 97 6.73 7.00 -6.84
N THR A 98 5.60 6.87 -7.51
CA THR A 98 4.39 6.23 -6.95
C THR A 98 4.62 4.75 -6.65
N GLY A 99 5.28 4.03 -7.54
CA GLY A 99 5.57 2.60 -7.33
C GLY A 99 6.46 2.36 -6.12
N SER A 100 7.48 3.20 -5.90
CA SER A 100 8.37 3.09 -4.73
C SER A 100 7.62 3.37 -3.42
N ALA A 101 6.73 4.37 -3.42
CA ALA A 101 5.91 4.69 -2.25
C ALA A 101 4.92 3.56 -1.93
N VAL A 102 4.25 3.00 -2.95
CA VAL A 102 3.35 1.84 -2.79
C VAL A 102 4.13 0.62 -2.30
N ARG A 103 5.31 0.34 -2.87
CA ARG A 103 6.19 -0.74 -2.41
C ARG A 103 6.56 -0.58 -0.94
N ALA A 104 6.94 0.62 -0.51
CA ALA A 104 7.25 0.89 0.90
C ALA A 104 6.03 0.63 1.79
N SER A 105 4.86 1.12 1.36
CA SER A 105 3.58 0.93 2.06
C SER A 105 3.14 -0.53 2.18
N CYS A 106 3.56 -1.39 1.24
CA CYS A 106 3.23 -2.83 1.21
C CYS A 106 4.35 -3.74 1.74
N SER A 107 5.44 -3.18 2.29
CA SER A 107 6.60 -3.98 2.73
C SER A 107 6.39 -4.59 4.11
N ILE A 108 5.56 -5.64 4.18
CA ILE A 108 5.21 -6.36 5.40
C ILE A 108 6.47 -6.93 6.07
N PRO A 109 6.73 -6.58 7.36
CA PRO A 109 7.86 -7.12 8.10
C PRO A 109 7.86 -8.65 8.13
N GLY A 110 9.03 -9.25 7.94
CA GLY A 110 9.16 -10.71 7.90
C GLY A 110 8.81 -11.36 6.56
N VAL A 111 8.16 -10.64 5.64
CA VAL A 111 7.80 -11.13 4.29
C VAL A 111 8.59 -10.38 3.22
N PHE A 112 8.55 -9.07 3.23
CA PHE A 112 9.25 -8.22 2.27
C PHE A 112 10.49 -7.57 2.88
N ARG A 113 11.46 -7.28 2.03
CA ARG A 113 12.61 -6.45 2.43
C ARG A 113 12.12 -5.03 2.70
N PRO A 114 12.57 -4.39 3.80
CA PRO A 114 12.36 -2.97 4.02
C PRO A 114 12.85 -2.14 2.83
N VAL A 115 12.15 -1.07 2.52
CA VAL A 115 12.43 -0.21 1.36
C VAL A 115 13.18 1.04 1.80
N ARG A 116 14.35 1.27 1.20
CA ARG A 116 15.11 2.49 1.42
C ARG A 116 14.68 3.57 0.42
N ILE A 117 14.25 4.72 0.94
CA ILE A 117 13.96 5.92 0.15
C ILE A 117 14.73 7.09 0.77
N GLY A 118 15.68 7.63 0.02
CA GLY A 118 16.62 8.61 0.56
C GLY A 118 17.54 8.00 1.62
N ASP A 119 17.57 8.60 2.78
CA ASP A 119 18.37 8.20 3.94
C ASP A 119 17.60 7.33 4.96
N ARG A 120 16.32 7.12 4.74
CA ARG A 120 15.42 6.37 5.63
C ARG A 120 14.98 5.03 5.06
N THR A 121 14.56 4.15 5.95
CA THR A 121 14.10 2.80 5.61
C THR A 121 12.69 2.58 6.13
N TYR A 122 11.83 2.03 5.27
CA TYR A 122 10.40 1.91 5.53
C TYR A 122 9.91 0.47 5.44
N VAL A 123 8.89 0.20 6.22
CA VAL A 123 8.09 -1.03 6.20
C VAL A 123 6.61 -0.69 6.04
N ASP A 124 5.76 -1.72 5.94
CA ASP A 124 4.31 -1.57 5.76
C ASP A 124 3.70 -0.57 6.75
N GLY A 125 2.85 0.29 6.23
CA GLY A 125 2.15 1.30 7.04
C GLY A 125 1.16 0.70 8.04
N GLY A 126 0.70 -0.53 7.81
CA GLY A 126 -0.20 -1.25 8.70
C GLY A 126 0.36 -1.49 10.11
N VAL A 127 1.70 -1.40 10.26
CA VAL A 127 2.35 -1.49 11.59
C VAL A 127 1.89 -0.38 12.54
N VAL A 128 1.64 0.83 12.03
CA VAL A 128 1.27 1.99 12.86
C VAL A 128 -0.05 2.64 12.46
N SER A 129 -0.51 2.44 11.23
CA SER A 129 -1.69 3.11 10.68
C SER A 129 -2.40 2.20 9.64
N PRO A 130 -3.04 1.11 10.08
CA PRO A 130 -3.69 0.15 9.18
C PRO A 130 -4.83 0.80 8.38
N VAL A 131 -5.58 1.72 9.02
CA VAL A 131 -6.61 2.55 8.36
C VAL A 131 -6.26 4.01 8.60
N ALA A 132 -5.70 4.71 7.61
CA ALA A 132 -5.03 6.00 7.75
C ALA A 132 -6.00 7.20 7.90
N VAL A 133 -6.97 7.12 8.83
CA VAL A 133 -7.95 8.18 9.08
C VAL A 133 -7.29 9.43 9.60
N ASP A 134 -6.37 9.30 10.56
CA ASP A 134 -5.67 10.46 11.15
C ASP A 134 -4.78 11.16 10.13
N ALA A 135 -4.11 10.40 9.25
CA ALA A 135 -3.35 10.96 8.13
C ALA A 135 -4.26 11.78 7.20
N ALA A 136 -5.42 11.24 6.81
CA ALA A 136 -6.39 11.95 5.97
C ALA A 136 -6.86 13.26 6.63
N ARG A 137 -7.13 13.24 7.94
CA ARG A 137 -7.51 14.44 8.70
C ARG A 137 -6.39 15.49 8.74
N ARG A 138 -5.15 15.08 9.02
CA ARG A 138 -3.99 15.99 9.00
C ARG A 138 -3.73 16.60 7.63
N LEU A 139 -4.08 15.89 6.56
CA LEU A 139 -4.01 16.37 5.17
C LEU A 139 -5.16 17.31 4.78
N GLY A 140 -6.12 17.56 5.70
CA GLY A 140 -7.19 18.53 5.52
C GLY A 140 -8.52 17.96 5.03
N ALA A 141 -8.76 16.65 5.18
CA ALA A 141 -10.06 16.07 4.84
C ALA A 141 -11.15 16.48 5.86
N ASP A 142 -12.23 17.12 5.38
CA ASP A 142 -13.40 17.45 6.21
C ASP A 142 -14.27 16.22 6.49
N VAL A 143 -14.36 15.31 5.52
CA VAL A 143 -15.09 14.05 5.63
C VAL A 143 -14.16 12.93 5.23
N VAL A 144 -14.08 11.88 6.05
CA VAL A 144 -13.28 10.68 5.77
C VAL A 144 -14.20 9.47 5.67
N ILE A 145 -14.11 8.77 4.55
CA ILE A 145 -14.74 7.45 4.37
C ILE A 145 -13.63 6.43 4.55
N ALA A 146 -13.65 5.74 5.68
CA ALA A 146 -12.70 4.69 5.99
C ALA A 146 -13.20 3.35 5.44
N VAL A 147 -12.31 2.63 4.72
CA VAL A 147 -12.57 1.28 4.23
C VAL A 147 -11.59 0.35 4.95
N ASP A 148 -12.11 -0.37 5.91
CA ASP A 148 -11.39 -1.40 6.65
C ASP A 148 -11.64 -2.77 6.00
N ILE A 149 -10.59 -3.40 5.55
CA ILE A 149 -10.60 -4.74 4.95
C ILE A 149 -9.99 -5.80 5.87
N SER A 150 -9.61 -5.41 7.09
CA SER A 150 -9.16 -6.37 8.09
C SER A 150 -10.31 -7.33 8.40
N GLY A 151 -10.12 -8.60 8.14
CA GLY A 151 -11.10 -9.63 8.53
C GLY A 151 -11.22 -9.61 10.07
N GLY A 152 -12.44 -9.57 10.60
CA GLY A 152 -12.65 -9.75 12.03
C GLY A 152 -11.90 -11.00 12.47
N VAL A 153 -11.25 -10.95 13.64
CA VAL A 153 -10.52 -12.07 14.25
C VAL A 153 -11.47 -13.28 14.34
N SER A 154 -11.52 -14.08 13.27
CA SER A 154 -12.12 -15.39 13.36
C SER A 154 -11.16 -16.22 14.22
N GLY A 155 -11.65 -16.81 15.32
CA GLY A 155 -10.82 -17.57 16.28
C GLY A 155 -10.21 -18.86 15.70
N SER A 156 -9.94 -18.90 14.41
CA SER A 156 -9.18 -19.95 13.73
C SER A 156 -7.69 -19.65 13.83
N ILE A 157 -6.93 -20.64 14.27
CA ILE A 157 -5.47 -20.59 14.24
C ILE A 157 -5.03 -20.38 12.80
N PRO A 158 -4.15 -19.40 12.52
CA PRO A 158 -3.67 -19.15 11.16
C PRO A 158 -2.95 -20.38 10.60
N ASP A 159 -3.36 -20.83 9.41
CA ASP A 159 -2.77 -22.00 8.77
C ASP A 159 -1.42 -21.70 8.08
N SER A 160 -1.00 -20.43 8.03
CA SER A 160 0.26 -20.01 7.42
C SER A 160 0.96 -18.90 8.19
N THR A 161 2.29 -18.80 8.00
CA THR A 161 3.10 -17.69 8.55
C THR A 161 2.58 -16.32 8.10
N LEU A 162 2.10 -16.23 6.86
CA LEU A 162 1.52 -15.00 6.30
C LEU A 162 0.23 -14.61 7.03
N ASP A 163 -0.66 -15.57 7.30
CA ASP A 163 -1.90 -15.31 8.03
C ASP A 163 -1.61 -14.88 9.47
N THR A 164 -0.59 -15.48 10.10
CA THR A 164 -0.11 -15.07 11.44
C THR A 164 0.39 -13.62 11.43
N ILE A 165 1.17 -13.24 10.41
CA ILE A 165 1.69 -11.87 10.26
C ILE A 165 0.54 -10.89 10.00
N PHE A 166 -0.40 -11.22 9.11
CA PHE A 166 -1.57 -10.38 8.87
C PHE A 166 -2.45 -10.22 10.09
N GLN A 167 -2.64 -11.28 10.91
CA GLN A 167 -3.38 -11.18 12.17
C GLN A 167 -2.63 -10.41 13.25
N SER A 168 -1.29 -10.36 13.22
CA SER A 168 -0.50 -9.61 14.20
C SER A 168 -0.39 -8.10 13.91
N ILE A 169 -0.77 -7.68 12.71
CA ILE A 169 -0.78 -6.28 12.26
C ILE A 169 -2.18 -5.65 12.42
N ASN A 170 -3.20 -6.48 12.64
CA ASN A 170 -4.58 -6.06 12.93
C ASN A 170 -4.86 -6.14 14.43
#